data_0e3272e94737a70bd697f28ad3851d38
#
_entry.id   0e3272e94737a70bd697f28ad3851d38
#
_cell.length_a   1.000
_cell.length_b   1.000
_cell.length_c   1.000
_cell.angle_alpha   90.00
_cell.angle_beta   90.00
_cell.angle_gamma   90.00
#
_symmetry.space_group_name_H-M   'P 1'
#
loop_
_entity.id
_entity.type
_entity.pdbx_description
1 polymer ?
#
loop_
_entity_poly.entity_id
_entity_poly.type
_entity_poly.pdbx_seq_one_letter_code
_entity_poly.pdbx_strand_id
1 'polypeptide(L)'
;MKILVTGGLGLIGHNVVRRLEAQGHKVAIIDNMTTYGMIPQSELDYLIAERQKKITGSLLYSASITSDTLDYICYRHKFDTIIHMASFPRQKVVNANPTLGADTMMTGLLNILESAKKHHVKRVVYISSSMVYGDFEDDVTEDAVCRPQGQYGIMKLAGEDLVKDYTRRGCFDHAIIRPSAVYGPLDVEDRVVSKFMLTAMRGGVLRVNGANETLDFTYVDDAADGIVAAALVPAAANQTFNITKSHSVSLLQAAEMIVKIVANGTIELRDKDADFPSRGALNIDRARAVLGYDPQVDVAEGFDNYHAWFKNSLYWAPKTV
;
A
#
# COMPACT_ATOMS: atom_id res chain seq x y z
N MET A 1 -10.03 -5.52 20.12
CA MET A 1 -8.91 -4.60 20.35
C MET A 1 -9.32 -3.19 19.91
N LYS A 2 -8.60 -2.15 20.38
CA LYS A 2 -8.68 -0.79 19.86
C LYS A 2 -7.49 -0.55 18.93
N ILE A 3 -7.75 -0.21 17.68
CA ILE A 3 -6.71 -0.12 16.64
C ILE A 3 -6.77 1.25 15.97
N LEU A 4 -5.63 1.92 15.88
CA LEU A 4 -5.47 3.12 15.07
C LEU A 4 -4.91 2.73 13.69
N VAL A 5 -5.56 3.21 12.63
CA VAL A 5 -5.09 3.04 11.25
C VAL A 5 -4.78 4.42 10.68
N THR A 6 -3.52 4.72 10.41
CA THR A 6 -3.16 5.97 9.73
C THR A 6 -3.13 5.75 8.22
N GLY A 7 -3.63 6.71 7.45
CA GLY A 7 -3.84 6.52 6.02
C GLY A 7 -5.00 5.54 5.70
N GLY A 8 -5.99 5.47 6.60
CA GLY A 8 -7.08 4.51 6.51
C GLY A 8 -8.08 4.76 5.38
N LEU A 9 -8.02 5.92 4.71
CA LEU A 9 -8.77 6.20 3.49
C LEU A 9 -7.94 5.98 2.21
N GLY A 10 -6.71 5.47 2.32
CA GLY A 10 -5.91 5.01 1.18
C GLY A 10 -6.48 3.73 0.54
N LEU A 11 -5.89 3.31 -0.62
CA LEU A 11 -6.28 2.08 -1.31
C LEU A 11 -6.23 0.85 -0.38
N ILE A 12 -5.11 0.61 0.27
CA ILE A 12 -4.94 -0.52 1.19
C ILE A 12 -5.69 -0.25 2.50
N GLY A 13 -5.64 1.00 2.98
CA GLY A 13 -6.16 1.41 4.28
C GLY A 13 -7.63 1.10 4.50
N HIS A 14 -8.49 1.48 3.57
CA HIS A 14 -9.93 1.24 3.72
C HIS A 14 -10.28 -0.26 3.69
N ASN A 15 -9.51 -1.07 2.99
CA ASN A 15 -9.67 -2.52 2.97
C ASN A 15 -9.23 -3.17 4.28
N VAL A 16 -8.15 -2.68 4.90
CA VAL A 16 -7.71 -3.09 6.25
C VAL A 16 -8.74 -2.69 7.30
N VAL A 17 -9.22 -1.44 7.28
CA VAL A 17 -10.25 -0.95 8.22
C VAL A 17 -11.50 -1.81 8.15
N ARG A 18 -12.04 -2.05 6.96
CA ARG A 18 -13.25 -2.88 6.75
C ARG A 18 -13.10 -4.28 7.34
N ARG A 19 -11.93 -4.92 7.17
CA ARG A 19 -11.65 -6.25 7.70
C ARG A 19 -11.57 -6.28 9.23
N LEU A 20 -10.95 -5.25 9.80
CA LEU A 20 -10.89 -5.10 11.26
C LEU A 20 -12.28 -4.87 11.87
N GLU A 21 -13.12 -4.05 11.23
CA GLU A 21 -14.52 -3.84 11.63
C GLU A 21 -15.32 -5.13 11.57
N ALA A 22 -15.19 -5.91 10.47
CA ALA A 22 -15.88 -7.19 10.31
C ALA A 22 -15.49 -8.22 11.37
N GLN A 23 -14.28 -8.11 11.95
CA GLN A 23 -13.81 -8.94 13.06
C GLN A 23 -14.16 -8.36 14.44
N GLY A 24 -14.96 -7.30 14.51
CA GLY A 24 -15.45 -6.70 15.76
C GLY A 24 -14.43 -5.83 16.50
N HIS A 25 -13.36 -5.38 15.82
CA HIS A 25 -12.41 -4.45 16.43
C HIS A 25 -12.93 -3.01 16.43
N LYS A 26 -12.53 -2.21 17.42
CA LYS A 26 -12.81 -0.78 17.47
C LYS A 26 -11.69 -0.05 16.74
N VAL A 27 -12.01 0.53 15.58
CA VAL A 27 -11.02 1.19 14.73
C VAL A 27 -11.21 2.71 14.76
N ALA A 28 -10.09 3.43 14.85
CA ALA A 28 -10.02 4.85 14.54
C ALA A 28 -9.08 5.06 13.33
N ILE A 29 -9.40 6.06 12.52
CA ILE A 29 -8.66 6.42 11.32
C ILE A 29 -8.10 7.82 11.48
N ILE A 30 -6.84 8.02 11.14
CA ILE A 30 -6.26 9.34 10.87
C ILE A 30 -5.89 9.37 9.40
N ASP A 31 -6.42 10.34 8.66
CA ASP A 31 -6.10 10.56 7.25
C ASP A 31 -6.19 12.06 6.93
N ASN A 32 -5.24 12.59 6.19
CA ASN A 32 -5.25 13.99 5.77
C ASN A 32 -5.92 14.19 4.41
N MET A 33 -6.43 13.11 3.80
CA MET A 33 -7.19 13.10 2.55
C MET A 33 -6.48 13.81 1.40
N THR A 34 -5.18 13.57 1.26
CA THR A 34 -4.37 14.17 0.18
C THR A 34 -3.68 13.11 -0.66
N THR A 35 -3.44 13.42 -1.93
CA THR A 35 -2.60 12.65 -2.84
C THR A 35 -1.35 13.43 -3.26
N TYR A 36 -1.08 14.53 -2.58
CA TYR A 36 0.06 15.40 -2.86
C TYR A 36 0.10 15.90 -4.32
N GLY A 37 -1.08 16.17 -4.90
CA GLY A 37 -1.23 16.70 -6.25
C GLY A 37 -1.04 15.69 -7.39
N MET A 38 -1.04 14.38 -7.10
CA MET A 38 -0.85 13.35 -8.12
C MET A 38 -2.02 13.14 -9.07
N ILE A 39 -3.21 13.40 -8.61
CA ILE A 39 -4.46 13.20 -9.34
C ILE A 39 -5.35 14.43 -9.21
N PRO A 40 -6.30 14.63 -10.14
CA PRO A 40 -7.29 15.70 -10.02
C PRO A 40 -8.08 15.63 -8.72
N GLN A 41 -8.46 16.76 -8.16
CA GLN A 41 -9.23 16.82 -6.92
C GLN A 41 -10.57 16.07 -7.04
N SER A 42 -11.24 16.15 -8.20
CA SER A 42 -12.49 15.42 -8.46
C SER A 42 -12.35 13.90 -8.39
N GLU A 43 -11.21 13.35 -8.83
CA GLU A 43 -10.89 11.93 -8.68
C GLU A 43 -10.68 11.58 -7.20
N LEU A 44 -9.91 12.40 -6.49
CA LEU A 44 -9.66 12.19 -5.07
C LEU A 44 -10.94 12.20 -4.26
N ASP A 45 -11.81 13.19 -4.47
CA ASP A 45 -13.08 13.34 -3.76
C ASP A 45 -13.99 12.13 -4.01
N TYR A 46 -14.06 11.66 -5.26
CA TYR A 46 -14.79 10.45 -5.62
C TYR A 46 -14.23 9.22 -4.88
N LEU A 47 -12.94 9.00 -4.94
CA LEU A 47 -12.29 7.83 -4.31
C LEU A 47 -12.48 7.84 -2.80
N ILE A 48 -12.33 8.99 -2.14
CA ILE A 48 -12.55 9.14 -0.70
C ILE A 48 -14.01 8.81 -0.35
N ALA A 49 -14.97 9.38 -1.08
CA ALA A 49 -16.38 9.13 -0.83
C ALA A 49 -16.75 7.64 -0.98
N GLU A 50 -16.25 6.97 -2.04
CA GLU A 50 -16.52 5.54 -2.27
C GLU A 50 -15.84 4.63 -1.22
N ARG A 51 -14.63 4.98 -0.77
CA ARG A 51 -13.93 4.25 0.29
C ARG A 51 -14.64 4.43 1.64
N GLN A 52 -15.12 5.64 1.96
CA GLN A 52 -15.88 5.92 3.19
C GLN A 52 -17.18 5.12 3.27
N LYS A 53 -17.91 4.94 2.15
CA LYS A 53 -19.13 4.10 2.11
C LYS A 53 -18.89 2.65 2.54
N LYS A 54 -17.67 2.16 2.43
CA LYS A 54 -17.28 0.79 2.82
C LYS A 54 -16.90 0.67 4.30
N ILE A 55 -16.76 1.77 5.01
CA ILE A 55 -16.38 1.85 6.42
C ILE A 55 -17.62 2.20 7.22
N THR A 56 -18.02 1.37 8.18
CA THR A 56 -19.33 1.48 8.83
C THR A 56 -19.30 1.87 10.29
N GLY A 57 -18.18 1.68 11.00
CA GLY A 57 -18.12 1.84 12.44
C GLY A 57 -16.90 2.59 12.98
N SER A 58 -15.97 2.96 12.11
CA SER A 58 -14.71 3.60 12.53
C SER A 58 -14.85 5.10 12.75
N LEU A 59 -14.13 5.60 13.76
CA LEU A 59 -14.01 7.04 13.99
C LEU A 59 -12.98 7.61 12.98
N LEU A 60 -13.37 8.63 12.23
CA LEU A 60 -12.50 9.30 11.27
C LEU A 60 -12.03 10.65 11.81
N TYR A 61 -10.73 10.84 11.84
CA TYR A 61 -10.04 12.09 12.13
C TYR A 61 -9.36 12.62 10.87
N SER A 62 -9.85 13.75 10.35
CA SER A 62 -9.21 14.48 9.26
C SER A 62 -8.02 15.27 9.82
N ALA A 63 -6.85 14.66 9.85
CA ALA A 63 -5.65 15.25 10.43
C ALA A 63 -4.37 14.67 9.80
N SER A 64 -3.29 15.46 9.84
CA SER A 64 -1.95 14.99 9.50
C SER A 64 -1.33 14.24 10.67
N ILE A 65 -0.53 13.22 10.37
CA ILE A 65 0.32 12.53 11.35
C ILE A 65 1.50 13.41 11.84
N THR A 66 1.73 14.55 11.19
CA THR A 66 2.72 15.56 11.63
C THR A 66 2.12 16.61 12.57
N SER A 67 0.83 16.50 12.91
CA SER A 67 0.16 17.43 13.82
C SER A 67 0.03 16.88 15.23
N ASP A 68 -0.09 17.78 16.22
CA ASP A 68 -0.31 17.45 17.64
C ASP A 68 -1.62 16.68 17.88
N THR A 69 -2.54 16.70 16.92
CA THR A 69 -3.83 15.98 16.99
C THR A 69 -3.61 14.47 17.17
N LEU A 70 -2.54 13.92 16.62
CA LEU A 70 -2.19 12.50 16.78
C LEU A 70 -2.02 12.11 18.25
N ASP A 71 -1.23 12.88 19.01
CA ASP A 71 -0.96 12.59 20.41
C ASP A 71 -2.25 12.66 21.26
N TYR A 72 -3.09 13.66 21.00
CA TYR A 72 -4.40 13.78 21.66
C TYR A 72 -5.32 12.57 21.36
N ILE A 73 -5.36 12.09 20.11
CA ILE A 73 -6.16 10.92 19.72
C ILE A 73 -5.64 9.66 20.44
N CYS A 74 -4.33 9.45 20.48
CA CYS A 74 -3.71 8.33 21.20
C CYS A 74 -4.02 8.38 22.71
N TYR A 75 -3.91 9.55 23.34
CA TYR A 75 -4.28 9.77 24.74
C TYR A 75 -5.74 9.40 25.02
N ARG A 76 -6.67 9.89 24.18
CA ARG A 76 -8.11 9.72 24.39
C ARG A 76 -8.57 8.27 24.22
N HIS A 77 -8.05 7.56 23.24
CA HIS A 77 -8.56 6.23 22.89
C HIS A 77 -7.78 5.07 23.49
N LYS A 78 -6.51 5.24 23.81
CA LYS A 78 -5.61 4.22 24.34
C LYS A 78 -5.64 2.95 23.47
N PHE A 79 -5.00 3.05 22.31
CA PHE A 79 -4.96 1.97 21.32
C PHE A 79 -4.08 0.81 21.78
N ASP A 80 -4.49 -0.41 21.47
CA ASP A 80 -3.67 -1.61 21.63
C ASP A 80 -2.61 -1.72 20.52
N THR A 81 -3.00 -1.34 19.28
CA THR A 81 -2.18 -1.47 18.07
C THR A 81 -2.31 -0.23 17.19
N ILE A 82 -1.22 0.18 16.58
CA ILE A 82 -1.21 1.18 15.49
C ILE A 82 -0.78 0.50 14.21
N ILE A 83 -1.58 0.61 13.14
CA ILE A 83 -1.21 0.22 11.78
C ILE A 83 -0.87 1.50 11.01
N HIS A 84 0.42 1.71 10.77
CA HIS A 84 0.91 2.94 10.15
C HIS A 84 1.07 2.78 8.65
N MET A 85 0.10 3.31 7.89
CA MET A 85 0.06 3.30 6.42
C MET A 85 0.15 4.70 5.79
N ALA A 86 -0.07 5.77 6.57
CA ALA A 86 0.07 7.14 6.09
C ALA A 86 1.51 7.38 5.62
N SER A 87 1.66 7.72 4.35
CA SER A 87 2.98 7.89 3.71
C SER A 87 2.82 8.60 2.37
N PHE A 88 3.90 9.12 1.83
CA PHE A 88 3.97 9.39 0.39
C PHE A 88 3.81 8.07 -0.36
N PRO A 89 2.96 8.00 -1.38
CA PRO A 89 2.51 6.71 -1.90
C PRO A 89 3.51 6.03 -2.85
N ARG A 90 4.55 6.72 -3.34
CA ARG A 90 5.51 6.16 -4.30
C ARG A 90 6.67 7.10 -4.64
N GLN A 91 7.70 6.53 -5.29
CA GLN A 91 8.95 7.19 -5.62
C GLN A 91 8.78 8.48 -6.45
N LYS A 92 8.00 8.48 -7.54
CA LYS A 92 7.80 9.68 -8.38
C LYS A 92 7.31 10.88 -7.57
N VAL A 93 6.44 10.66 -6.60
CA VAL A 93 5.88 11.73 -5.77
C VAL A 93 6.89 12.26 -4.78
N VAL A 94 7.68 11.35 -4.18
CA VAL A 94 8.80 11.74 -3.30
C VAL A 94 9.86 12.51 -4.09
N ASN A 95 10.24 12.02 -5.28
CA ASN A 95 11.23 12.69 -6.12
C ASN A 95 10.79 14.09 -6.53
N ALA A 96 9.50 14.32 -6.78
CA ALA A 96 8.95 15.64 -7.10
C ALA A 96 8.93 16.59 -5.89
N ASN A 97 8.79 16.07 -4.67
CA ASN A 97 8.70 16.87 -3.44
C ASN A 97 9.46 16.19 -2.27
N PRO A 98 10.80 16.11 -2.33
CA PRO A 98 11.57 15.31 -1.38
C PRO A 98 11.49 15.81 0.07
N THR A 99 11.44 17.12 0.28
CA THR A 99 11.33 17.71 1.62
C THR A 99 9.98 17.37 2.27
N LEU A 100 8.88 17.53 1.54
CA LEU A 100 7.55 17.16 2.02
C LEU A 100 7.44 15.64 2.21
N GLY A 101 8.11 14.86 1.34
CA GLY A 101 8.24 13.41 1.49
C GLY A 101 8.93 13.02 2.81
N ALA A 102 10.06 13.69 3.11
CA ALA A 102 10.79 13.48 4.36
C ALA A 102 9.96 13.88 5.59
N ASP A 103 9.28 15.02 5.54
CA ASP A 103 8.42 15.45 6.63
C ASP A 103 7.32 14.40 6.92
N THR A 104 6.61 13.96 5.91
CA THR A 104 5.55 12.96 6.10
C THR A 104 6.10 11.60 6.51
N MET A 105 7.16 11.11 5.85
CA MET A 105 7.64 9.73 6.02
C MET A 105 8.56 9.56 7.22
N MET A 106 9.29 10.60 7.64
CA MET A 106 10.25 10.53 8.75
C MET A 106 9.71 11.26 9.98
N THR A 107 9.36 12.55 9.88
CA THR A 107 8.80 13.30 11.02
C THR A 107 7.44 12.70 11.43
N GLY A 108 6.57 12.41 10.46
CA GLY A 108 5.29 11.75 10.74
C GLY A 108 5.46 10.38 11.41
N LEU A 109 6.40 9.57 10.95
CA LEU A 109 6.71 8.28 11.60
C LEU A 109 7.21 8.48 13.03
N LEU A 110 8.14 9.40 13.26
CA LEU A 110 8.65 9.68 14.62
C LEU A 110 7.51 10.10 15.57
N ASN A 111 6.57 10.92 15.11
CA ASN A 111 5.40 11.27 15.91
C ASN A 111 4.55 10.05 16.27
N ILE A 112 4.37 9.11 15.33
CA ILE A 112 3.67 7.84 15.59
C ILE A 112 4.42 7.03 16.66
N LEU A 113 5.73 6.87 16.53
CA LEU A 113 6.55 6.05 17.45
C LEU A 113 6.61 6.67 18.86
N GLU A 114 6.78 7.99 18.97
CA GLU A 114 6.75 8.68 20.26
C GLU A 114 5.37 8.62 20.91
N SER A 115 4.27 8.80 20.15
CA SER A 115 2.91 8.65 20.67
C SER A 115 2.64 7.20 21.09
N ALA A 116 3.08 6.20 20.31
CA ALA A 116 2.94 4.79 20.66
C ALA A 116 3.65 4.46 21.99
N LYS A 117 4.88 4.93 22.16
CA LYS A 117 5.67 4.79 23.40
C LYS A 117 4.98 5.49 24.57
N LYS A 118 4.61 6.76 24.43
CA LYS A 118 3.99 7.60 25.47
C LYS A 118 2.67 7.03 25.97
N HIS A 119 1.88 6.44 25.09
CA HIS A 119 0.54 5.92 25.40
C HIS A 119 0.49 4.40 25.55
N HIS A 120 1.65 3.73 25.68
CA HIS A 120 1.81 2.30 25.95
C HIS A 120 1.09 1.40 24.94
N VAL A 121 1.16 1.76 23.64
CA VAL A 121 0.71 0.90 22.54
C VAL A 121 1.53 -0.40 22.58
N LYS A 122 0.87 -1.54 22.40
CA LYS A 122 1.53 -2.85 22.48
C LYS A 122 2.25 -3.23 21.19
N ARG A 123 1.69 -2.86 20.04
CA ARG A 123 2.25 -3.20 18.71
C ARG A 123 2.13 -2.05 17.72
N VAL A 124 3.20 -1.82 16.95
CA VAL A 124 3.18 -0.96 15.77
C VAL A 124 3.39 -1.83 14.53
N VAL A 125 2.43 -1.81 13.60
CA VAL A 125 2.57 -2.41 12.26
C VAL A 125 3.00 -1.32 11.31
N TYR A 126 4.20 -1.43 10.75
CA TYR A 126 4.76 -0.46 9.82
C TYR A 126 4.67 -0.96 8.38
N ILE A 127 4.03 -0.20 7.51
CA ILE A 127 3.97 -0.55 6.10
C ILE A 127 5.18 0.05 5.36
N SER A 128 6.14 -0.81 5.11
CA SER A 128 7.34 -0.57 4.31
C SER A 128 7.05 -0.75 2.80
N SER A 129 7.96 -1.32 2.04
CA SER A 129 7.80 -1.54 0.59
C SER A 129 8.85 -2.53 0.09
N SER A 130 8.57 -3.26 -1.00
CA SER A 130 9.56 -4.01 -1.77
C SER A 130 10.72 -3.14 -2.31
N MET A 131 10.50 -1.82 -2.42
CA MET A 131 11.54 -0.86 -2.86
C MET A 131 12.75 -0.77 -1.94
N VAL A 132 12.68 -1.33 -0.72
CA VAL A 132 13.83 -1.40 0.19
C VAL A 132 14.92 -2.36 -0.30
N TYR A 133 14.55 -3.34 -1.12
CA TYR A 133 15.51 -4.29 -1.68
C TYR A 133 16.40 -3.70 -2.79
N GLY A 134 15.91 -2.68 -3.53
CA GLY A 134 16.54 -2.16 -4.74
C GLY A 134 16.27 -3.08 -5.94
N ASP A 135 17.31 -3.42 -6.72
CA ASP A 135 17.22 -4.46 -7.76
C ASP A 135 17.19 -5.84 -7.11
N PHE A 136 16.26 -6.68 -7.53
CA PHE A 136 16.15 -8.05 -7.06
C PHE A 136 15.49 -8.98 -8.09
N GLU A 137 15.90 -10.23 -8.08
CA GLU A 137 15.33 -11.33 -8.86
C GLU A 137 14.17 -12.00 -8.10
N ASP A 138 13.63 -13.10 -8.66
CA ASP A 138 12.58 -13.85 -8.00
C ASP A 138 13.06 -14.52 -6.70
N ASP A 139 12.12 -14.83 -5.81
CA ASP A 139 12.27 -15.56 -4.55
C ASP A 139 13.09 -14.84 -3.46
N VAL A 140 13.06 -13.50 -3.44
CA VAL A 140 13.76 -12.71 -2.42
C VAL A 140 13.06 -12.81 -1.07
N THR A 141 13.79 -13.28 -0.05
CA THR A 141 13.31 -13.38 1.33
C THR A 141 13.51 -12.08 2.10
N GLU A 142 12.88 -11.99 3.28
CA GLU A 142 13.00 -10.82 4.16
C GLU A 142 14.41 -10.61 4.75
N ASP A 143 15.24 -11.66 4.73
CA ASP A 143 16.62 -11.61 5.22
C ASP A 143 17.63 -11.12 4.17
N ALA A 144 17.19 -10.90 2.94
CA ALA A 144 18.02 -10.34 1.89
C ALA A 144 18.50 -8.93 2.25
N VAL A 145 19.73 -8.63 1.81
CA VAL A 145 20.35 -7.31 2.04
C VAL A 145 19.54 -6.23 1.30
N CYS A 146 19.04 -5.29 2.06
CA CYS A 146 18.32 -4.13 1.49
C CYS A 146 19.31 -3.12 0.90
N ARG A 147 19.12 -2.75 -0.38
CA ARG A 147 19.94 -1.77 -1.11
C ARG A 147 19.03 -0.82 -1.90
N PRO A 148 18.20 -0.01 -1.20
CA PRO A 148 17.19 0.80 -1.84
C PRO A 148 17.78 1.78 -2.84
N GLN A 149 17.10 1.94 -3.97
CA GLN A 149 17.37 2.96 -4.97
C GLN A 149 16.27 4.02 -4.90
N GLY A 150 16.68 5.30 -4.93
CA GLY A 150 15.77 6.44 -4.82
C GLY A 150 15.27 6.72 -3.40
N GLN A 151 14.84 7.95 -3.21
CA GLN A 151 14.53 8.51 -1.88
C GLN A 151 13.40 7.79 -1.15
N TYR A 152 12.39 7.32 -1.89
CA TYR A 152 11.27 6.59 -1.30
C TYR A 152 11.72 5.29 -0.62
N GLY A 153 12.49 4.46 -1.32
CA GLY A 153 13.02 3.20 -0.78
C GLY A 153 13.95 3.43 0.40
N ILE A 154 14.82 4.45 0.31
CA ILE A 154 15.75 4.86 1.39
C ILE A 154 14.96 5.25 2.64
N MET A 155 13.93 6.09 2.51
CA MET A 155 13.11 6.52 3.65
C MET A 155 12.30 5.35 4.23
N LYS A 156 11.82 4.42 3.40
CA LYS A 156 11.12 3.21 3.90
C LYS A 156 12.04 2.33 4.73
N LEU A 157 13.27 2.10 4.28
CA LEU A 157 14.26 1.33 5.03
C LEU A 157 14.68 2.03 6.32
N ALA A 158 14.95 3.33 6.28
CA ALA A 158 15.22 4.12 7.48
C ALA A 158 14.06 4.06 8.50
N GLY A 159 12.81 4.04 8.00
CA GLY A 159 11.64 3.85 8.83
C GLY A 159 11.59 2.46 9.50
N GLU A 160 11.99 1.40 8.80
CA GLU A 160 12.12 0.06 9.40
C GLU A 160 13.14 0.07 10.56
N ASP A 161 14.28 0.72 10.35
CA ASP A 161 15.34 0.79 11.36
C ASP A 161 14.90 1.61 12.59
N LEU A 162 14.18 2.70 12.39
CA LEU A 162 13.57 3.47 13.49
C LEU A 162 12.60 2.60 14.30
N VAL A 163 11.69 1.89 13.64
CA VAL A 163 10.71 1.01 14.32
C VAL A 163 11.43 -0.07 15.13
N LYS A 164 12.44 -0.72 14.55
CA LYS A 164 13.28 -1.74 15.22
C LYS A 164 14.03 -1.17 16.43
N ASP A 165 14.54 0.08 16.35
CA ASP A 165 15.22 0.72 17.47
C ASP A 165 14.27 0.96 18.66
N TYR A 166 13.06 1.43 18.42
CA TYR A 166 12.07 1.60 19.49
C TYR A 166 11.71 0.26 20.14
N THR A 167 11.57 -0.81 19.37
CA THR A 167 11.36 -2.16 19.90
C THR A 167 12.54 -2.63 20.74
N ARG A 168 13.77 -2.45 20.24
CA ARG A 168 15.01 -2.80 20.97
C ARG A 168 15.09 -2.08 22.32
N ARG A 169 14.53 -0.87 22.43
CA ARG A 169 14.44 -0.09 23.66
C ARG A 169 13.25 -0.49 24.55
N GLY A 170 12.50 -1.53 24.19
CA GLY A 170 11.39 -2.07 24.97
C GLY A 170 10.11 -1.21 24.93
N CYS A 171 9.92 -0.36 23.90
CA CYS A 171 8.76 0.54 23.85
C CYS A 171 7.48 -0.18 23.44
N PHE A 172 7.56 -1.08 22.45
CA PHE A 172 6.44 -1.88 21.90
C PHE A 172 6.99 -2.99 21.00
N ASP A 173 6.15 -3.97 20.65
CA ASP A 173 6.44 -4.93 19.59
C ASP A 173 6.17 -4.32 18.21
N HIS A 174 6.88 -4.78 17.17
CA HIS A 174 6.60 -4.36 15.81
C HIS A 174 6.18 -5.53 14.92
N ALA A 175 5.54 -5.22 13.79
CA ALA A 175 5.51 -6.03 12.59
C ALA A 175 5.79 -5.12 11.39
N ILE A 176 6.74 -5.48 10.52
CA ILE A 176 7.08 -4.72 9.32
C ILE A 176 6.55 -5.46 8.11
N ILE A 177 5.85 -4.75 7.23
CA ILE A 177 5.24 -5.31 6.03
C ILE A 177 5.90 -4.71 4.79
N ARG A 178 6.37 -5.56 3.88
CA ARG A 178 6.94 -5.18 2.59
C ARG A 178 6.01 -5.63 1.46
N PRO A 179 5.01 -4.82 1.08
CA PRO A 179 4.15 -5.11 -0.07
C PRO A 179 4.85 -4.78 -1.39
N SER A 180 4.38 -5.38 -2.49
CA SER A 180 4.77 -5.05 -3.86
C SER A 180 3.54 -4.81 -4.73
N ALA A 181 3.61 -3.86 -5.65
CA ALA A 181 2.68 -3.57 -6.75
C ALA A 181 1.19 -3.82 -6.42
N VAL A 182 0.73 -3.38 -5.24
CA VAL A 182 -0.67 -3.56 -4.81
C VAL A 182 -1.60 -2.77 -5.73
N TYR A 183 -2.67 -3.43 -6.22
CA TYR A 183 -3.66 -2.88 -7.14
C TYR A 183 -5.08 -3.40 -6.82
N GLY A 184 -6.08 -2.75 -7.37
CA GLY A 184 -7.48 -3.20 -7.26
C GLY A 184 -8.49 -2.07 -7.31
N PRO A 185 -9.78 -2.36 -7.13
CA PRO A 185 -10.85 -1.38 -7.10
C PRO A 185 -10.57 -0.20 -6.17
N LEU A 186 -10.92 1.00 -6.62
CA LEU A 186 -10.68 2.26 -5.92
C LEU A 186 -9.18 2.67 -5.85
N ASP A 187 -8.31 2.15 -6.73
CA ASP A 187 -6.96 2.69 -6.91
C ASP A 187 -7.00 3.97 -7.77
N VAL A 188 -5.93 4.76 -7.68
CA VAL A 188 -5.77 6.00 -8.45
C VAL A 188 -5.44 5.72 -9.93
N GLU A 189 -5.90 6.56 -10.85
CA GLU A 189 -5.68 6.39 -12.29
C GLU A 189 -4.19 6.30 -12.68
N ASP A 190 -3.32 7.00 -11.97
CA ASP A 190 -1.89 7.09 -12.32
C ASP A 190 -1.04 5.85 -11.93
N ARG A 191 -1.64 4.75 -11.45
CA ARG A 191 -0.97 3.47 -11.23
C ARG A 191 -0.91 2.64 -12.51
N VAL A 192 0.11 1.78 -12.67
CA VAL A 192 0.34 1.04 -13.91
C VAL A 192 -0.88 0.23 -14.36
N VAL A 193 -1.51 -0.52 -13.47
CA VAL A 193 -2.68 -1.35 -13.81
C VAL A 193 -3.88 -0.47 -14.19
N SER A 194 -4.19 0.55 -13.37
CA SER A 194 -5.26 1.49 -13.65
C SER A 194 -5.06 2.23 -14.96
N LYS A 195 -3.84 2.71 -15.20
CA LYS A 195 -3.48 3.42 -16.42
C LYS A 195 -3.62 2.54 -17.66
N PHE A 196 -3.15 1.29 -17.60
CA PHE A 196 -3.30 0.35 -18.71
C PHE A 196 -4.77 0.02 -18.94
N MET A 197 -5.53 -0.25 -17.89
CA MET A 197 -6.95 -0.58 -17.95
C MET A 197 -7.77 0.55 -18.60
N LEU A 198 -7.63 1.77 -18.08
CA LEU A 198 -8.38 2.93 -18.59
C LEU A 198 -7.94 3.29 -20.02
N THR A 199 -6.65 3.17 -20.34
CA THR A 199 -6.15 3.39 -21.69
C THR A 199 -6.75 2.38 -22.66
N ALA A 200 -6.77 1.09 -22.32
CA ALA A 200 -7.40 0.05 -23.14
C ALA A 200 -8.90 0.29 -23.31
N MET A 201 -9.63 0.59 -22.23
CA MET A 201 -11.08 0.89 -22.28
C MET A 201 -11.42 2.07 -23.21
N ARG A 202 -10.50 3.02 -23.35
CA ARG A 202 -10.63 4.18 -24.27
C ARG A 202 -10.13 3.90 -25.69
N GLY A 203 -9.70 2.66 -26.00
CA GLY A 203 -9.13 2.29 -27.29
C GLY A 203 -7.77 2.93 -27.57
N GLY A 204 -7.05 3.33 -26.54
CA GLY A 204 -5.77 4.02 -26.64
C GLY A 204 -4.56 3.08 -26.74
N VAL A 205 -3.36 3.69 -26.72
CA VAL A 205 -2.07 2.99 -26.81
C VAL A 205 -1.46 2.80 -25.42
N LEU A 206 -1.34 1.56 -24.96
CA LEU A 206 -0.65 1.20 -23.72
C LEU A 206 0.86 1.29 -23.95
N ARG A 207 1.51 2.26 -23.29
CA ARG A 207 2.96 2.46 -23.39
C ARG A 207 3.65 1.65 -22.31
N VAL A 208 4.35 0.60 -22.72
CA VAL A 208 5.05 -0.36 -21.83
C VAL A 208 6.52 0.02 -21.76
N ASN A 209 6.93 0.62 -20.65
CA ASN A 209 8.32 1.03 -20.43
C ASN A 209 9.13 -0.14 -19.84
N GLY A 210 9.97 -0.78 -20.66
CA GLY A 210 10.71 -1.99 -20.29
C GLY A 210 9.84 -3.23 -20.34
N ALA A 211 9.69 -3.82 -21.54
CA ALA A 211 8.82 -4.97 -21.78
C ALA A 211 9.07 -6.15 -20.82
N ASN A 212 10.33 -6.40 -20.48
CA ASN A 212 10.79 -7.51 -19.63
C ASN A 212 10.86 -7.15 -18.13
N GLU A 213 10.61 -5.87 -17.76
CA GLU A 213 10.56 -5.50 -16.36
C GLU A 213 9.35 -6.16 -15.69
N THR A 214 9.58 -6.82 -14.56
CA THR A 214 8.55 -7.57 -13.85
C THR A 214 8.06 -6.88 -12.59
N LEU A 215 6.86 -7.22 -12.17
CA LEU A 215 6.27 -6.80 -10.90
C LEU A 215 5.54 -7.98 -10.27
N ASP A 216 5.66 -8.09 -8.95
CA ASP A 216 4.83 -8.97 -8.13
C ASP A 216 3.51 -8.24 -7.83
N PHE A 217 2.54 -8.43 -8.74
CA PHE A 217 1.23 -7.78 -8.65
C PHE A 217 0.39 -8.44 -7.56
N THR A 218 0.05 -7.68 -6.54
CA THR A 218 -0.71 -8.16 -5.38
C THR A 218 -2.10 -7.53 -5.37
N TYR A 219 -3.15 -8.36 -5.38
CA TYR A 219 -4.51 -7.85 -5.27
C TYR A 219 -4.76 -7.23 -3.89
N VAL A 220 -5.48 -6.12 -3.85
CA VAL A 220 -5.62 -5.31 -2.63
C VAL A 220 -6.28 -6.05 -1.47
N ASP A 221 -7.17 -6.99 -1.77
CA ASP A 221 -7.81 -7.81 -0.74
C ASP A 221 -6.80 -8.75 -0.06
N ASP A 222 -5.96 -9.44 -0.84
CA ASP A 222 -4.91 -10.30 -0.29
C ASP A 222 -3.90 -9.48 0.53
N ALA A 223 -3.48 -8.32 0.02
CA ALA A 223 -2.56 -7.45 0.77
C ALA A 223 -3.16 -7.01 2.11
N ALA A 224 -4.45 -6.68 2.14
CA ALA A 224 -5.14 -6.27 3.37
C ALA A 224 -5.25 -7.43 4.38
N ASP A 225 -5.50 -8.67 3.91
CA ASP A 225 -5.56 -9.85 4.78
C ASP A 225 -4.21 -10.11 5.47
N GLY A 226 -3.10 -10.02 4.73
CA GLY A 226 -1.76 -10.15 5.31
C GLY A 226 -1.43 -9.08 6.35
N ILE A 227 -1.81 -7.82 6.09
CA ILE A 227 -1.61 -6.72 7.04
C ILE A 227 -2.44 -6.90 8.31
N VAL A 228 -3.69 -7.31 8.18
CA VAL A 228 -4.57 -7.60 9.33
C VAL A 228 -4.02 -8.77 10.14
N ALA A 229 -3.58 -9.84 9.50
CA ALA A 229 -2.95 -10.96 10.18
C ALA A 229 -1.71 -10.53 10.97
N ALA A 230 -0.83 -9.70 10.38
CA ALA A 230 0.35 -9.18 11.08
C ALA A 230 0.02 -8.29 12.29
N ALA A 231 -1.14 -7.62 12.25
CA ALA A 231 -1.60 -6.82 13.40
C ALA A 231 -2.17 -7.68 14.55
N LEU A 232 -2.78 -8.81 14.22
CA LEU A 232 -3.57 -9.60 15.17
C LEU A 232 -2.85 -10.86 15.67
N VAL A 233 -2.05 -11.52 14.84
CA VAL A 233 -1.35 -12.76 15.19
C VAL A 233 -0.23 -12.46 16.21
N PRO A 234 -0.23 -13.11 17.39
CA PRO A 234 0.81 -12.87 18.39
C PRO A 234 2.22 -13.17 17.89
N ALA A 235 2.40 -14.27 17.14
CA ALA A 235 3.67 -14.69 16.57
C ALA A 235 4.29 -13.72 15.56
N ALA A 236 3.53 -12.72 15.07
CA ALA A 236 4.04 -11.67 14.19
C ALA A 236 4.96 -10.67 14.90
N ALA A 237 5.03 -10.72 16.24
CA ALA A 237 5.82 -9.80 17.05
C ALA A 237 7.31 -9.83 16.63
N ASN A 238 7.85 -8.63 16.37
CA ASN A 238 9.25 -8.37 16.06
C ASN A 238 9.75 -9.06 14.79
N GLN A 239 8.86 -9.21 13.80
CA GLN A 239 9.17 -9.81 12.51
C GLN A 239 8.88 -8.88 11.33
N THR A 240 9.56 -9.16 10.22
CA THR A 240 9.31 -8.53 8.90
C THR A 240 8.69 -9.57 7.99
N PHE A 241 7.72 -9.16 7.16
CA PHE A 241 7.01 -10.03 6.23
C PHE A 241 6.90 -9.42 4.85
N ASN A 242 7.21 -10.19 3.83
CA ASN A 242 6.77 -9.92 2.47
C ASN A 242 5.28 -10.28 2.36
N ILE A 243 4.45 -9.33 1.94
CA ILE A 243 3.00 -9.54 1.74
C ILE A 243 2.70 -9.23 0.27
N THR A 244 2.79 -10.26 -0.55
CA THR A 244 2.63 -10.18 -2.01
C THR A 244 1.96 -11.46 -2.53
N LYS A 245 1.70 -11.52 -3.86
CA LYS A 245 1.23 -12.75 -4.54
C LYS A 245 2.33 -13.81 -4.66
N SER A 246 3.60 -13.40 -4.55
CA SER A 246 4.78 -14.26 -4.80
C SER A 246 4.84 -14.81 -6.24
N HIS A 247 4.41 -13.98 -7.18
CA HIS A 247 4.44 -14.31 -8.61
C HIS A 247 4.75 -13.06 -9.44
N SER A 248 5.86 -13.07 -10.17
CA SER A 248 6.25 -11.97 -11.04
C SER A 248 5.60 -12.08 -12.42
N VAL A 249 5.09 -10.96 -12.91
CA VAL A 249 4.52 -10.81 -14.25
C VAL A 249 5.20 -9.64 -14.94
N SER A 250 5.64 -9.82 -16.21
CA SER A 250 6.26 -8.73 -16.94
C SER A 250 5.25 -7.63 -17.29
N LEU A 251 5.73 -6.41 -17.48
CA LEU A 251 4.87 -5.29 -17.88
C LEU A 251 4.20 -5.54 -19.24
N LEU A 252 4.89 -6.25 -20.16
CA LEU A 252 4.30 -6.67 -21.42
C LEU A 252 3.18 -7.68 -21.21
N GLN A 253 3.41 -8.74 -20.43
CA GLN A 253 2.37 -9.73 -20.11
C GLN A 253 1.17 -9.09 -19.44
N ALA A 254 1.38 -8.17 -18.51
CA ALA A 254 0.30 -7.43 -17.86
C ALA A 254 -0.51 -6.59 -18.87
N ALA A 255 0.15 -5.91 -19.80
CA ALA A 255 -0.52 -5.14 -20.85
C ALA A 255 -1.31 -6.05 -21.82
N GLU A 256 -0.75 -7.20 -22.22
CA GLU A 256 -1.42 -8.19 -23.07
C GLU A 256 -2.66 -8.79 -22.40
N MET A 257 -2.56 -9.16 -21.11
CA MET A 257 -3.71 -9.61 -20.31
C MET A 257 -4.82 -8.56 -20.29
N ILE A 258 -4.47 -7.29 -20.04
CA ILE A 258 -5.44 -6.19 -19.97
C ILE A 258 -6.10 -5.94 -21.34
N VAL A 259 -5.33 -5.89 -22.43
CA VAL A 259 -5.89 -5.74 -23.79
C VAL A 259 -6.84 -6.91 -24.12
N LYS A 260 -6.49 -8.13 -23.73
CA LYS A 260 -7.37 -9.31 -23.91
C LYS A 260 -8.66 -9.20 -23.10
N ILE A 261 -8.59 -8.81 -21.81
CA ILE A 261 -9.76 -8.66 -20.92
C ILE A 261 -10.69 -7.55 -21.42
N VAL A 262 -10.13 -6.41 -21.80
CA VAL A 262 -10.91 -5.25 -22.28
C VAL A 262 -11.41 -5.44 -23.69
N ALA A 263 -10.74 -6.31 -24.49
CA ALA A 263 -10.95 -6.53 -25.92
C ALA A 263 -10.75 -5.23 -26.74
N ASN A 264 -9.86 -4.34 -26.31
CA ASN A 264 -9.59 -3.04 -26.96
C ASN A 264 -8.21 -2.52 -26.57
N GLY A 265 -7.68 -1.55 -27.32
CA GLY A 265 -6.37 -0.93 -27.12
C GLY A 265 -5.25 -1.60 -27.91
N THR A 266 -4.11 -0.92 -28.00
CA THR A 266 -2.88 -1.41 -28.65
C THR A 266 -1.68 -1.23 -27.72
N ILE A 267 -0.59 -1.93 -27.97
CA ILE A 267 0.61 -1.90 -27.13
C ILE A 267 1.76 -1.24 -27.91
N GLU A 268 2.44 -0.29 -27.28
CA GLU A 268 3.67 0.33 -27.75
C GLU A 268 4.79 0.05 -26.72
N LEU A 269 5.87 -0.59 -27.18
CA LEU A 269 7.03 -0.87 -26.33
C LEU A 269 7.95 0.35 -26.29
N ARG A 270 8.50 0.64 -25.11
CA ARG A 270 9.46 1.70 -24.84
C ARG A 270 10.61 1.20 -23.98
N ASP A 271 11.69 1.95 -23.97
CA ASP A 271 12.83 1.68 -23.08
C ASP A 271 12.41 1.71 -21.61
N LYS A 272 13.17 0.99 -20.77
CA LYS A 272 13.00 0.98 -19.33
C LYS A 272 13.14 2.40 -18.74
N ASP A 273 12.29 2.74 -17.78
CA ASP A 273 12.43 3.95 -16.96
C ASP A 273 13.58 3.73 -15.95
N ALA A 274 14.67 4.49 -16.12
CA ALA A 274 15.89 4.36 -15.30
C ALA A 274 15.67 4.71 -13.82
N ASP A 275 14.59 5.41 -13.48
CA ASP A 275 14.26 5.76 -12.08
C ASP A 275 13.73 4.58 -11.25
N PHE A 276 13.50 3.42 -11.88
CA PHE A 276 12.96 2.25 -11.18
C PHE A 276 13.93 1.06 -11.21
N PRO A 277 14.10 0.38 -10.06
CA PRO A 277 14.86 -0.86 -10.00
C PRO A 277 14.12 -2.00 -10.74
N SER A 278 14.88 -2.99 -11.22
CA SER A 278 14.33 -4.26 -11.68
C SER A 278 13.85 -5.08 -10.48
N ARG A 279 12.66 -5.66 -10.58
CA ARG A 279 12.02 -6.35 -9.45
C ARG A 279 11.41 -7.66 -9.90
N GLY A 280 11.75 -8.74 -9.19
CA GLY A 280 11.10 -10.04 -9.32
C GLY A 280 9.94 -10.24 -8.33
N ALA A 281 9.61 -11.51 -8.06
CA ALA A 281 8.68 -11.92 -7.02
C ALA A 281 9.37 -12.02 -5.66
N LEU A 282 8.62 -11.75 -4.60
CA LEU A 282 9.09 -11.91 -3.23
C LEU A 282 8.69 -13.29 -2.69
N ASN A 283 9.59 -13.92 -1.91
CA ASN A 283 9.25 -15.10 -1.13
C ASN A 283 8.31 -14.72 0.02
N ILE A 284 7.24 -15.50 0.21
CA ILE A 284 6.24 -15.28 1.26
C ILE A 284 6.13 -16.44 2.26
N ASP A 285 7.10 -17.34 2.30
CA ASP A 285 7.05 -18.54 3.15
C ASP A 285 6.98 -18.19 4.63
N ARG A 286 7.67 -17.11 5.06
CA ARG A 286 7.55 -16.59 6.42
C ARG A 286 6.13 -16.12 6.73
N ALA A 287 5.51 -15.37 5.83
CA ALA A 287 4.14 -14.91 5.99
C ALA A 287 3.14 -16.10 6.03
N ARG A 288 3.35 -17.11 5.19
CA ARG A 288 2.56 -18.35 5.23
C ARG A 288 2.69 -19.07 6.56
N ALA A 289 3.93 -19.31 7.01
CA ALA A 289 4.18 -20.08 8.22
C ALA A 289 3.72 -19.38 9.50
N VAL A 290 3.92 -18.06 9.60
CA VAL A 290 3.67 -17.31 10.84
C VAL A 290 2.28 -16.69 10.89
N LEU A 291 1.82 -16.13 9.77
CA LEU A 291 0.55 -15.40 9.69
C LEU A 291 -0.60 -16.25 9.15
N GLY A 292 -0.32 -17.40 8.53
CA GLY A 292 -1.30 -18.14 7.74
C GLY A 292 -1.70 -17.39 6.46
N TYR A 293 -0.82 -16.51 5.96
CA TYR A 293 -1.07 -15.72 4.76
C TYR A 293 -1.09 -16.60 3.51
N ASP A 294 -2.21 -16.59 2.79
CA ASP A 294 -2.38 -17.36 1.56
C ASP A 294 -3.13 -16.49 0.53
N PRO A 295 -2.41 -15.76 -0.34
CA PRO A 295 -3.02 -14.87 -1.33
C PRO A 295 -3.82 -15.67 -2.37
N GLN A 296 -5.11 -15.40 -2.46
CA GLN A 296 -6.06 -16.19 -3.25
C GLN A 296 -6.22 -15.71 -4.69
N VAL A 297 -6.14 -14.39 -4.92
CA VAL A 297 -6.50 -13.83 -6.23
C VAL A 297 -5.32 -13.90 -7.20
N ASP A 298 -5.51 -14.61 -8.32
CA ASP A 298 -4.53 -14.62 -9.39
C ASP A 298 -4.53 -13.31 -10.19
N VAL A 299 -3.38 -12.97 -10.81
CA VAL A 299 -3.20 -11.68 -11.49
C VAL A 299 -4.26 -11.46 -12.59
N ALA A 300 -4.54 -12.50 -13.40
CA ALA A 300 -5.56 -12.40 -14.45
C ALA A 300 -6.96 -12.20 -13.87
N GLU A 301 -7.33 -12.95 -12.84
CA GLU A 301 -8.59 -12.77 -12.11
C GLU A 301 -8.69 -11.38 -11.47
N GLY A 302 -7.63 -10.92 -10.82
CA GLY A 302 -7.59 -9.59 -10.23
C GLY A 302 -7.74 -8.46 -11.26
N PHE A 303 -7.19 -8.62 -12.46
CA PHE A 303 -7.39 -7.68 -13.56
C PHE A 303 -8.82 -7.70 -14.08
N ASP A 304 -9.45 -8.88 -14.18
CA ASP A 304 -10.86 -8.99 -14.59
C ASP A 304 -11.80 -8.38 -13.55
N ASN A 305 -11.60 -8.65 -12.26
CA ASN A 305 -12.33 -8.04 -11.16
C ASN A 305 -12.20 -6.50 -11.17
N TYR A 306 -11.00 -6.00 -11.47
CA TYR A 306 -10.76 -4.57 -11.55
C TYR A 306 -11.43 -3.94 -12.77
N HIS A 307 -11.41 -4.62 -13.93
CA HIS A 307 -12.14 -4.19 -15.13
C HIS A 307 -13.66 -4.15 -14.89
N ALA A 308 -14.21 -5.17 -14.23
CA ALA A 308 -15.62 -5.21 -13.86
C ALA A 308 -16.01 -4.01 -12.97
N TRP A 309 -15.14 -3.65 -12.02
CA TRP A 309 -15.36 -2.46 -11.20
C TRP A 309 -15.35 -1.17 -12.04
N PHE A 310 -14.38 -0.98 -12.94
CA PHE A 310 -14.34 0.20 -13.80
C PHE A 310 -15.61 0.37 -14.64
N LYS A 311 -16.12 -0.73 -15.23
CA LYS A 311 -17.37 -0.71 -16.01
C LYS A 311 -18.58 -0.25 -15.20
N ASN A 312 -18.61 -0.58 -13.93
CA ASN A 312 -19.73 -0.26 -13.03
C ASN A 312 -19.52 1.06 -12.26
N SER A 313 -18.37 1.72 -12.41
CA SER A 313 -18.06 2.97 -11.74
C SER A 313 -18.59 4.15 -12.53
N LEU A 314 -19.45 4.98 -11.91
CA LEU A 314 -19.98 6.20 -12.52
C LEU A 314 -18.91 7.23 -12.88
N TYR A 315 -17.77 7.21 -12.21
CA TYR A 315 -16.67 8.13 -12.49
C TYR A 315 -15.94 7.81 -13.80
N TRP A 316 -15.77 6.52 -14.08
CA TRP A 316 -15.01 6.02 -15.23
C TRP A 316 -15.88 5.64 -16.42
N ALA A 317 -17.20 5.53 -16.23
CA ALA A 317 -18.12 5.28 -17.32
C ALA A 317 -17.94 6.33 -18.43
N PRO A 318 -17.99 5.94 -19.71
CA PRO A 318 -18.00 6.92 -20.80
C PRO A 318 -19.13 7.90 -20.55
N LYS A 319 -18.82 9.20 -20.45
CA LYS A 319 -19.85 10.22 -20.41
C LYS A 319 -20.60 10.08 -21.74
N THR A 320 -21.85 9.60 -21.68
CA THR A 320 -22.76 9.65 -22.83
C THR A 320 -22.81 11.08 -23.28
N VAL A 321 -22.29 11.32 -24.48
CA VAL A 321 -22.35 12.62 -25.19
C VAL A 321 -23.79 12.93 -25.54
#